data_c446c3fa0cc3f169e6ebc1d80b211dae
#
_entry.id   c446c3fa0cc3f169e6ebc1d80b211dae
#
_cell.length_a   1.000
_cell.length_b   1.000
_cell.length_c   1.000
_cell.angle_alpha   90.00
_cell.angle_beta   90.00
_cell.angle_gamma   90.00
#
_symmetry.space_group_name_H-M   'P 1'
#
loop_
_entity.id
_entity.type
_entity.pdbx_description
1 polymer ?
#
loop_
_entity_poly.entity_id
_entity_poly.type
_entity_poly.pdbx_seq_one_letter_code
_entity_poly.pdbx_strand_id
1 'polypeptide(L)'
;MPHIYPQGSVFNTIQDIKNKKITIMGLGLNGGGEACVRFLHKAGAILTVTDMKSEKDLEPTLISLKKDLGEGFSNINFVLGKHEISDFENADCVIKNPGVKFQGNKFLEAAKAIETDLSLFLQFTKAPIIAVTGSKGKSSTVSAIYYGLKEAGFNAFLGGNITVSPLTFLEKTSEQTPVVLELSSWQLADLRGRGLLKPNITLITKIVPDHQNWYGNMESYVADKKLIYADQDHNQYTICNYDEDWGKIFASETKGKVLWYSTAPYQNKENFSKAVYFDENHVGYLVKSPTETVKILENTIVPGFHMKQNILNACLVLHLMNVEDAKITSIMEKYPGIEHRLENFFQTQVGSTKINFYNDSAATVPDATAAAINAFENPPVLIAGGTDKNLDFTPFAENAHKAKAIYLLSGTGTDKLLPLLREKNIHIQGIFDSLDELLLELKQDLEKSANFTEKENVIFSPGATSFGMFKNEFDRGNQFKSKVKLIFS
;
A
#
# COMPACT_ATOMS: atom_id res chain seq x y z
N MET A 1 -11.65 20.04 19.57
CA MET A 1 -12.36 19.68 18.32
C MET A 1 -11.35 19.43 17.22
N PRO A 2 -11.61 18.58 16.24
CA PRO A 2 -10.73 18.42 15.06
C PRO A 2 -10.59 19.75 14.32
N HIS A 3 -9.42 20.00 13.71
CA HIS A 3 -9.21 21.18 12.89
C HIS A 3 -10.05 21.10 11.60
N ILE A 4 -10.63 22.23 11.19
CA ILE A 4 -11.39 22.36 9.94
C ILE A 4 -10.64 23.36 9.07
N TYR A 5 -10.26 22.92 7.87
CA TYR A 5 -9.58 23.78 6.91
C TYR A 5 -10.58 24.66 6.14
N PRO A 6 -10.13 25.81 5.61
CA PRO A 6 -10.94 26.61 4.68
C PRO A 6 -11.37 25.78 3.47
N GLN A 7 -12.50 26.18 2.88
CA GLN A 7 -12.99 25.56 1.65
C GLN A 7 -12.02 25.79 0.48
N GLY A 8 -11.80 24.77 -0.33
CA GLY A 8 -10.88 24.80 -1.46
C GLY A 8 -9.41 24.76 -1.05
N SER A 9 -8.57 25.25 -1.94
CA SER A 9 -7.13 25.48 -1.75
C SER A 9 -6.86 26.99 -1.73
N VAL A 10 -5.75 27.39 -1.09
CA VAL A 10 -5.26 28.76 -1.14
C VAL A 10 -4.81 29.16 -2.55
N PHE A 11 -4.52 28.18 -3.40
CA PHE A 11 -4.16 28.38 -4.80
C PHE A 11 -5.29 27.89 -5.71
N ASN A 12 -5.84 28.76 -6.56
CA ASN A 12 -6.87 28.36 -7.54
C ASN A 12 -6.24 27.72 -8.78
N THR A 13 -5.06 28.18 -9.17
CA THR A 13 -4.28 27.70 -10.31
C THR A 13 -2.82 27.47 -9.94
N ILE A 14 -2.09 26.68 -10.73
CA ILE A 14 -0.65 26.45 -10.52
C ILE A 14 0.14 27.79 -10.66
N GLN A 15 -0.34 28.71 -11.48
CA GLN A 15 0.28 30.03 -11.67
C GLN A 15 0.25 30.87 -10.40
N ASP A 16 -0.73 30.71 -9.52
CA ASP A 16 -0.85 31.46 -8.26
C ASP A 16 0.30 31.11 -7.28
N ILE A 17 1.00 30.01 -7.50
CA ILE A 17 2.15 29.55 -6.71
C ILE A 17 3.40 30.40 -6.99
N LYS A 18 3.51 30.97 -8.17
CA LYS A 18 4.70 31.71 -8.58
C LYS A 18 5.02 32.88 -7.63
N ASN A 19 6.28 32.95 -7.21
CA ASN A 19 6.82 33.95 -6.27
C ASN A 19 6.20 33.92 -4.85
N LYS A 20 5.39 32.89 -4.52
CA LYS A 20 4.90 32.69 -3.14
C LYS A 20 5.99 32.10 -2.26
N LYS A 21 6.06 32.58 -1.03
CA LYS A 21 6.91 32.03 0.02
C LYS A 21 6.23 30.82 0.59
N ILE A 22 6.77 29.63 0.35
CA ILE A 22 6.17 28.36 0.79
C ILE A 22 7.14 27.62 1.69
N THR A 23 6.66 27.26 2.88
CA THR A 23 7.41 26.43 3.81
C THR A 23 6.92 24.98 3.73
N ILE A 24 7.82 24.05 3.44
CA ILE A 24 7.54 22.61 3.43
C ILE A 24 7.96 22.06 4.78
N MET A 25 6.99 21.58 5.57
CA MET A 25 7.19 20.98 6.89
C MET A 25 7.30 19.46 6.77
N GLY A 26 8.53 18.97 6.84
CA GLY A 26 8.85 17.54 6.71
C GLY A 26 9.26 17.15 5.30
N LEU A 27 10.58 17.14 5.03
CA LEU A 27 11.16 16.63 3.79
C LEU A 27 11.04 15.10 3.74
N GLY A 28 11.44 14.44 4.84
CA GLY A 28 11.35 12.99 5.00
C GLY A 28 12.20 12.18 4.02
N LEU A 29 12.02 10.85 4.08
CA LEU A 29 12.72 9.87 3.24
C LEU A 29 11.78 9.07 2.32
N ASN A 30 10.47 9.32 2.41
CA ASN A 30 9.43 8.53 1.74
C ASN A 30 8.87 9.19 0.47
N GLY A 31 9.58 10.17 -0.10
CA GLY A 31 9.25 10.80 -1.38
C GLY A 31 8.17 11.89 -1.35
N GLY A 32 7.32 11.99 -0.32
CA GLY A 32 6.23 12.97 -0.27
C GLY A 32 6.72 14.43 -0.22
N GLY A 33 7.61 14.75 0.72
CA GLY A 33 8.22 16.09 0.81
C GLY A 33 9.07 16.43 -0.40
N GLU A 34 9.83 15.44 -0.90
CA GLU A 34 10.64 15.56 -2.11
C GLU A 34 9.80 15.89 -3.35
N ALA A 35 8.63 15.26 -3.51
CA ALA A 35 7.70 15.57 -4.59
C ALA A 35 7.13 16.99 -4.47
N CYS A 36 6.82 17.44 -3.25
CA CYS A 36 6.40 18.82 -3.00
C CYS A 36 7.48 19.82 -3.40
N VAL A 37 8.74 19.58 -3.03
CA VAL A 37 9.87 20.44 -3.42
C VAL A 37 9.95 20.55 -4.94
N ARG A 38 9.97 19.41 -5.67
CA ARG A 38 10.05 19.43 -7.14
C ARG A 38 8.89 20.19 -7.78
N PHE A 39 7.66 19.89 -7.36
CA PHE A 39 6.47 20.52 -7.93
C PHE A 39 6.44 22.02 -7.69
N LEU A 40 6.66 22.46 -6.46
CA LEU A 40 6.58 23.86 -6.08
C LEU A 40 7.76 24.68 -6.63
N HIS A 41 8.96 24.10 -6.67
CA HIS A 41 10.11 24.73 -7.34
C HIS A 41 9.81 24.96 -8.83
N LYS A 42 9.30 23.94 -9.53
CA LYS A 42 8.89 24.04 -10.94
C LYS A 42 7.80 25.10 -11.15
N ALA A 43 6.87 25.24 -10.20
CA ALA A 43 5.82 26.26 -10.22
C ALA A 43 6.34 27.69 -9.90
N GLY A 44 7.63 27.83 -9.55
CA GLY A 44 8.28 29.11 -9.30
C GLY A 44 8.07 29.66 -7.88
N ALA A 45 7.81 28.82 -6.89
CA ALA A 45 7.75 29.23 -5.49
C ALA A 45 9.12 29.57 -4.91
N ILE A 46 9.15 30.42 -3.87
CA ILE A 46 10.31 30.67 -3.02
C ILE A 46 10.21 29.71 -1.84
N LEU A 47 11.12 28.73 -1.79
CA LEU A 47 10.99 27.59 -0.88
C LEU A 47 11.88 27.69 0.36
N THR A 48 11.26 27.43 1.52
CA THR A 48 11.94 27.00 2.75
C THR A 48 11.53 25.56 3.04
N VAL A 49 12.50 24.67 3.24
CA VAL A 49 12.28 23.25 3.56
C VAL A 49 12.80 22.99 4.96
N THR A 50 11.92 22.54 5.85
CA THR A 50 12.28 22.32 7.26
C THR A 50 11.96 20.90 7.71
N ASP A 51 12.88 20.27 8.46
CA ASP A 51 12.71 18.92 9.01
C ASP A 51 13.44 18.81 10.36
N MET A 52 12.87 18.01 11.28
CA MET A 52 13.53 17.69 12.58
C MET A 52 14.72 16.74 12.43
N LYS A 53 14.81 16.01 11.31
CA LYS A 53 15.96 15.18 10.98
C LYS A 53 17.14 16.05 10.54
N SER A 54 18.34 15.58 10.88
CA SER A 54 19.58 16.23 10.46
C SER A 54 19.82 16.11 8.95
N GLU A 55 20.73 16.95 8.43
CA GLU A 55 21.17 16.87 7.04
C GLU A 55 21.72 15.48 6.69
N LYS A 56 22.48 14.86 7.61
CA LYS A 56 23.00 13.51 7.45
C LYS A 56 21.88 12.46 7.31
N ASP A 57 20.83 12.57 8.11
CA ASP A 57 19.69 11.63 8.05
C ASP A 57 18.88 11.76 6.75
N LEU A 58 18.89 12.95 6.14
CA LEU A 58 18.17 13.29 4.91
C LEU A 58 19.07 13.24 3.66
N GLU A 59 20.34 12.88 3.81
CA GLU A 59 21.32 12.88 2.71
C GLU A 59 20.82 12.22 1.42
N PRO A 60 20.18 11.02 1.44
CA PRO A 60 19.67 10.40 0.22
C PRO A 60 18.67 11.27 -0.54
N THR A 61 17.75 11.93 0.18
CA THR A 61 16.74 12.83 -0.40
C THR A 61 17.38 14.11 -0.93
N LEU A 62 18.35 14.67 -0.22
CA LEU A 62 19.07 15.88 -0.64
C LEU A 62 19.91 15.64 -1.90
N ILE A 63 20.59 14.48 -1.98
CA ILE A 63 21.35 14.09 -3.18
C ILE A 63 20.39 13.95 -4.38
N SER A 64 19.25 13.29 -4.19
CA SER A 64 18.24 13.14 -5.23
C SER A 64 17.72 14.50 -5.73
N LEU A 65 17.34 15.40 -4.82
CA LEU A 65 16.89 16.75 -5.15
C LEU A 65 17.97 17.56 -5.87
N LYS A 66 19.21 17.52 -5.38
CA LYS A 66 20.33 18.24 -5.99
C LYS A 66 20.60 17.78 -7.42
N LYS A 67 20.50 16.46 -7.67
CA LYS A 67 20.63 15.90 -9.00
C LYS A 67 19.54 16.41 -9.96
N ASP A 68 18.29 16.47 -9.50
CA ASP A 68 17.15 16.79 -10.35
C ASP A 68 16.96 18.31 -10.57
N LEU A 69 17.28 19.12 -9.56
CA LEU A 69 17.08 20.57 -9.60
C LEU A 69 18.30 21.35 -10.13
N GLY A 70 19.49 20.71 -10.15
CA GLY A 70 20.73 21.35 -10.61
C GLY A 70 21.04 22.63 -9.83
N GLU A 71 21.27 23.75 -10.56
CA GLU A 71 21.55 25.06 -9.96
C GLU A 71 20.38 25.58 -9.10
N GLY A 72 19.14 25.21 -9.43
CA GLY A 72 17.95 25.58 -8.68
C GLY A 72 17.93 25.11 -7.23
N PHE A 73 18.68 24.04 -6.92
CA PHE A 73 18.80 23.53 -5.54
C PHE A 73 19.38 24.59 -4.59
N SER A 74 20.33 25.40 -5.04
CA SER A 74 20.96 26.46 -4.24
C SER A 74 20.01 27.60 -3.86
N ASN A 75 18.87 27.73 -4.53
CA ASN A 75 17.86 28.76 -4.27
C ASN A 75 16.85 28.33 -3.19
N ILE A 76 16.96 27.10 -2.67
CA ILE A 76 16.09 26.58 -1.63
C ILE A 76 16.75 26.78 -0.26
N ASN A 77 16.01 27.37 0.68
CA ASN A 77 16.45 27.51 2.07
C ASN A 77 16.15 26.20 2.84
N PHE A 78 17.18 25.46 3.26
CA PHE A 78 17.03 24.25 4.07
C PHE A 78 17.32 24.55 5.55
N VAL A 79 16.34 24.25 6.43
CA VAL A 79 16.40 24.40 7.88
C VAL A 79 16.23 23.00 8.48
N LEU A 80 17.33 22.28 8.67
CA LEU A 80 17.35 20.87 9.06
C LEU A 80 17.80 20.68 10.52
N GLY A 81 17.27 19.63 11.18
CA GLY A 81 17.48 19.37 12.60
C GLY A 81 16.61 20.20 13.54
N LYS A 82 15.80 21.09 13.02
CA LYS A 82 14.92 22.00 13.79
C LYS A 82 13.81 22.59 12.94
N HIS A 83 12.87 23.28 13.61
CA HIS A 83 11.91 24.19 12.99
C HIS A 83 12.07 25.58 13.63
N GLU A 84 12.05 26.64 12.81
CA GLU A 84 12.05 28.03 13.25
C GLU A 84 10.67 28.64 13.05
N ILE A 85 10.08 29.26 14.06
CA ILE A 85 8.70 29.76 13.99
C ILE A 85 8.53 30.82 12.88
N SER A 86 9.55 31.64 12.66
CA SER A 86 9.58 32.66 11.62
C SER A 86 9.39 32.12 10.20
N ASP A 87 9.81 30.85 9.95
CA ASP A 87 9.64 30.21 8.65
C ASP A 87 8.17 29.91 8.35
N PHE A 88 7.36 29.75 9.39
CA PHE A 88 5.93 29.49 9.29
C PHE A 88 5.12 30.79 9.28
N GLU A 89 5.46 31.76 10.13
CA GLU A 89 4.80 33.06 10.20
C GLU A 89 4.97 33.88 8.92
N ASN A 90 6.16 33.83 8.31
CA ASN A 90 6.49 34.59 7.11
C ASN A 90 6.09 33.87 5.80
N ALA A 91 5.68 32.63 5.84
CA ALA A 91 5.19 31.92 4.67
C ALA A 91 3.81 32.41 4.23
N ASP A 92 3.57 32.43 2.92
CA ASP A 92 2.23 32.58 2.35
C ASP A 92 1.41 31.30 2.52
N CYS A 93 2.08 30.14 2.49
CA CYS A 93 1.48 28.84 2.70
C CYS A 93 2.50 27.86 3.28
N VAL A 94 2.04 26.97 4.15
CA VAL A 94 2.81 25.83 4.69
C VAL A 94 2.30 24.54 4.06
N ILE A 95 3.20 23.72 3.51
CA ILE A 95 2.89 22.36 3.06
C ILE A 95 3.16 21.42 4.21
N LYS A 96 2.09 20.84 4.73
CA LYS A 96 2.13 19.95 5.89
C LYS A 96 2.30 18.49 5.46
N ASN A 97 3.26 17.80 6.05
CA ASN A 97 3.34 16.34 5.92
C ASN A 97 2.17 15.67 6.68
N PRO A 98 1.48 14.65 6.12
CA PRO A 98 0.35 13.98 6.75
C PRO A 98 0.63 13.41 8.15
N GLY A 99 1.87 12.98 8.42
CA GLY A 99 2.29 12.46 9.73
C GLY A 99 2.45 13.52 10.82
N VAL A 100 2.29 14.82 10.51
CA VAL A 100 2.36 15.92 11.48
C VAL A 100 0.96 16.24 11.99
N LYS A 101 0.75 16.14 13.30
CA LYS A 101 -0.53 16.51 13.92
C LYS A 101 -0.70 18.02 13.96
N PHE A 102 -1.90 18.52 13.62
CA PHE A 102 -2.20 19.95 13.68
C PHE A 102 -2.38 20.42 15.13
N GLN A 103 -3.19 19.71 15.92
CA GLN A 103 -3.56 20.13 17.28
C GLN A 103 -2.36 20.23 18.20
N GLY A 104 -2.16 21.43 18.78
CA GLY A 104 -1.06 21.72 19.68
C GLY A 104 0.31 21.89 18.98
N ASN A 105 0.31 22.02 17.65
CA ASN A 105 1.50 22.30 16.88
C ASN A 105 1.66 23.81 16.66
N LYS A 106 2.46 24.47 17.49
CA LYS A 106 2.68 25.92 17.44
C LYS A 106 3.13 26.44 16.07
N PHE A 107 3.84 25.62 15.30
CA PHE A 107 4.31 25.99 13.96
C PHE A 107 3.17 26.04 12.95
N LEU A 108 2.27 25.06 12.99
CA LEU A 108 1.08 25.02 12.12
C LEU A 108 0.04 26.06 12.55
N GLU A 109 -0.07 26.34 13.86
CA GLU A 109 -0.95 27.38 14.39
C GLU A 109 -0.51 28.79 13.97
N ALA A 110 0.78 28.99 13.72
CA ALA A 110 1.36 30.26 13.24
C ALA A 110 1.23 30.46 11.70
N ALA A 111 0.89 29.39 10.96
CA ALA A 111 0.80 29.44 9.50
C ALA A 111 -0.44 30.21 9.03
N LYS A 112 -0.28 31.08 8.02
CA LYS A 112 -1.39 31.83 7.38
C LYS A 112 -2.33 30.93 6.59
N ALA A 113 -1.77 29.92 5.91
CA ALA A 113 -2.49 28.91 5.17
C ALA A 113 -1.72 27.59 5.21
N ILE A 114 -2.45 26.48 5.13
CA ILE A 114 -1.87 25.13 5.16
C ILE A 114 -2.44 24.33 4.00
N GLU A 115 -1.54 23.70 3.24
CA GLU A 115 -1.85 22.72 2.20
C GLU A 115 -1.12 21.42 2.47
N THR A 116 -1.46 20.40 1.70
CA THR A 116 -0.74 19.11 1.62
C THR A 116 -0.47 18.79 0.16
N ASP A 117 0.37 17.83 -0.12
CA ASP A 117 0.54 17.30 -1.47
C ASP A 117 -0.79 16.81 -2.07
N LEU A 118 -1.61 16.17 -1.25
CA LEU A 118 -2.92 15.67 -1.66
C LEU A 118 -3.92 16.80 -1.94
N SER A 119 -4.00 17.83 -1.08
CA SER A 119 -4.93 18.95 -1.31
C SER A 119 -4.58 19.73 -2.58
N LEU A 120 -3.28 19.97 -2.84
CA LEU A 120 -2.83 20.58 -4.08
C LEU A 120 -3.15 19.73 -5.31
N PHE A 121 -2.90 18.41 -5.22
CA PHE A 121 -3.25 17.50 -6.31
C PHE A 121 -4.75 17.55 -6.62
N LEU A 122 -5.60 17.42 -5.59
CA LEU A 122 -7.06 17.43 -5.76
C LEU A 122 -7.59 18.76 -6.29
N GLN A 123 -6.94 19.89 -5.95
CA GLN A 123 -7.28 21.19 -6.48
C GLN A 123 -7.01 21.31 -7.99
N PHE A 124 -5.91 20.73 -8.46
CA PHE A 124 -5.46 20.97 -9.83
C PHE A 124 -5.81 19.85 -10.81
N THR A 125 -6.13 18.65 -10.31
CA THR A 125 -6.46 17.52 -11.19
C THR A 125 -7.88 17.59 -11.71
N LYS A 126 -8.09 17.10 -12.94
CA LYS A 126 -9.41 16.78 -13.51
C LYS A 126 -9.64 15.27 -13.68
N ALA A 127 -8.70 14.48 -13.20
CA ALA A 127 -8.73 13.03 -13.33
C ALA A 127 -9.91 12.42 -12.54
N PRO A 128 -10.56 11.37 -13.04
CA PRO A 128 -11.50 10.60 -12.24
C PRO A 128 -10.75 9.87 -11.12
N ILE A 129 -11.24 10.05 -9.89
CA ILE A 129 -10.61 9.54 -8.68
C ILE A 129 -11.30 8.27 -8.20
N ILE A 130 -10.51 7.23 -7.96
CA ILE A 130 -10.88 6.00 -7.25
C ILE A 130 -10.15 6.05 -5.91
N ALA A 131 -10.88 6.28 -4.82
CA ALA A 131 -10.29 6.45 -3.50
C ALA A 131 -10.56 5.24 -2.60
N VAL A 132 -9.54 4.74 -1.92
CA VAL A 132 -9.63 3.58 -1.02
C VAL A 132 -9.11 3.95 0.36
N THR A 133 -9.92 3.69 1.39
CA THR A 133 -9.52 3.77 2.80
C THR A 133 -9.94 2.52 3.58
N GLY A 134 -9.59 2.45 4.85
CA GLY A 134 -9.89 1.35 5.77
C GLY A 134 -8.76 1.14 6.78
N SER A 135 -8.88 0.16 7.66
CA SER A 135 -7.78 -0.21 8.57
C SER A 135 -6.83 -1.20 7.90
N LYS A 136 -7.35 -2.29 7.34
CA LYS A 136 -6.58 -3.36 6.65
C LYS A 136 -7.09 -3.56 5.23
N GLY A 137 -6.19 -3.95 4.31
CA GLY A 137 -6.53 -4.26 2.91
C GLY A 137 -6.41 -3.11 1.91
N LYS A 138 -6.16 -1.88 2.34
CA LYS A 138 -6.03 -0.70 1.45
C LYS A 138 -5.02 -0.92 0.32
N SER A 139 -3.76 -1.15 0.67
CA SER A 139 -2.65 -1.27 -0.30
C SER A 139 -2.88 -2.42 -1.28
N SER A 140 -3.39 -3.57 -0.78
CA SER A 140 -3.71 -4.71 -1.64
C SER A 140 -4.83 -4.38 -2.62
N THR A 141 -5.86 -3.67 -2.16
CA THR A 141 -7.00 -3.28 -2.99
C THR A 141 -6.59 -2.25 -4.05
N VAL A 142 -5.87 -1.18 -3.68
CA VAL A 142 -5.44 -0.17 -4.67
C VAL A 142 -4.45 -0.74 -5.69
N SER A 143 -3.56 -1.63 -5.26
CA SER A 143 -2.64 -2.33 -6.16
C SER A 143 -3.40 -3.23 -7.15
N ALA A 144 -4.39 -3.99 -6.69
CA ALA A 144 -5.20 -4.84 -7.54
C ALA A 144 -6.06 -4.02 -8.54
N ILE A 145 -6.66 -2.91 -8.10
CA ILE A 145 -7.39 -1.98 -8.99
C ILE A 145 -6.44 -1.41 -10.04
N TYR A 146 -5.29 -0.89 -9.62
CA TYR A 146 -4.32 -0.30 -10.53
C TYR A 146 -3.82 -1.30 -11.57
N TYR A 147 -3.44 -2.51 -11.12
CA TYR A 147 -3.05 -3.59 -12.00
C TYR A 147 -4.15 -3.91 -13.02
N GLY A 148 -5.38 -4.11 -12.55
CA GLY A 148 -6.51 -4.42 -13.42
C GLY A 148 -6.78 -3.33 -14.46
N LEU A 149 -6.70 -2.04 -14.08
CA LEU A 149 -6.85 -0.91 -15.01
C LEU A 149 -5.72 -0.91 -16.05
N LYS A 150 -4.46 -1.12 -15.65
CA LYS A 150 -3.32 -1.16 -16.57
C LYS A 150 -3.45 -2.30 -17.58
N GLU A 151 -3.76 -3.51 -17.13
CA GLU A 151 -3.95 -4.68 -18.00
C GLU A 151 -5.21 -4.54 -18.88
N ALA A 152 -6.21 -3.79 -18.44
CA ALA A 152 -7.37 -3.46 -19.26
C ALA A 152 -7.07 -2.38 -20.33
N GLY A 153 -5.91 -1.73 -20.27
CA GLY A 153 -5.44 -0.74 -21.26
C GLY A 153 -5.63 0.72 -20.84
N PHE A 154 -6.00 1.00 -19.58
CA PHE A 154 -6.12 2.38 -19.11
C PHE A 154 -4.74 3.00 -18.84
N ASN A 155 -4.59 4.28 -19.13
CA ASN A 155 -3.47 5.08 -18.66
C ASN A 155 -3.72 5.51 -17.20
N ALA A 156 -3.69 4.56 -16.27
CA ALA A 156 -3.98 4.81 -14.86
C ALA A 156 -2.71 5.18 -14.07
N PHE A 157 -2.89 5.92 -12.97
CA PHE A 157 -1.86 6.20 -11.97
C PHE A 157 -2.31 5.76 -10.58
N LEU A 158 -1.31 5.48 -9.73
CA LEU A 158 -1.48 5.04 -8.35
C LEU A 158 -0.66 5.93 -7.43
N GLY A 159 -1.26 6.44 -6.36
CA GLY A 159 -0.58 7.32 -5.41
C GLY A 159 -1.26 7.38 -4.04
N GLY A 160 -0.80 8.29 -3.20
CA GLY A 160 -1.29 8.50 -1.83
C GLY A 160 -0.42 7.83 -0.76
N ASN A 161 -1.03 7.20 0.20
CA ASN A 161 -0.36 6.58 1.37
C ASN A 161 0.55 5.38 1.05
N ILE A 162 0.76 5.07 -0.19
CA ILE A 162 1.68 4.05 -0.70
C ILE A 162 3.08 4.60 -1.04
N THR A 163 3.51 5.69 -0.41
CA THR A 163 4.79 6.37 -0.62
C THR A 163 4.98 7.03 -2.00
N VAL A 164 3.92 7.20 -2.77
CA VAL A 164 3.93 7.91 -4.05
C VAL A 164 3.02 9.13 -3.95
N SER A 165 3.60 10.32 -3.85
CA SER A 165 2.82 11.55 -3.88
C SER A 165 2.15 11.75 -5.25
N PRO A 166 0.85 12.05 -5.29
CA PRO A 166 0.15 12.25 -6.55
C PRO A 166 0.64 13.48 -7.34
N LEU A 167 1.36 14.40 -6.72
CA LEU A 167 2.00 15.52 -7.42
C LEU A 167 3.04 15.05 -8.45
N THR A 168 3.64 13.87 -8.28
CA THR A 168 4.65 13.31 -9.20
C THR A 168 4.11 13.03 -10.61
N PHE A 169 2.82 12.85 -10.73
CA PHE A 169 2.17 12.53 -12.00
C PHE A 169 1.03 13.49 -12.37
N LEU A 170 0.80 14.56 -11.62
CA LEU A 170 -0.28 15.53 -11.86
C LEU A 170 -0.34 15.99 -13.33
N GLU A 171 0.79 16.38 -13.90
CA GLU A 171 0.87 16.89 -15.28
C GLU A 171 0.59 15.83 -16.37
N LYS A 172 0.61 14.55 -15.98
CA LYS A 172 0.33 13.41 -16.88
C LYS A 172 -1.12 12.96 -16.80
N THR A 173 -1.94 13.61 -15.97
CA THR A 173 -3.35 13.27 -15.78
C THR A 173 -4.28 14.11 -16.65
N SER A 174 -5.41 13.55 -16.99
CA SER A 174 -6.50 14.19 -17.73
C SER A 174 -7.86 13.63 -17.26
N GLU A 175 -8.95 14.12 -17.83
CA GLU A 175 -10.31 13.59 -17.57
C GLU A 175 -10.47 12.10 -17.96
N GLN A 176 -9.59 11.54 -18.80
CA GLN A 176 -9.59 10.15 -19.22
C GLN A 176 -8.60 9.27 -18.44
N THR A 177 -7.87 9.87 -17.50
CA THR A 177 -6.79 9.21 -16.76
C THR A 177 -7.26 8.82 -15.36
N PRO A 178 -7.70 7.58 -15.09
CA PRO A 178 -8.11 7.20 -13.73
C PRO A 178 -6.93 7.26 -12.76
N VAL A 179 -7.16 7.87 -11.60
CA VAL A 179 -6.18 7.94 -10.52
C VAL A 179 -6.70 7.15 -9.32
N VAL A 180 -5.94 6.14 -8.92
CA VAL A 180 -6.23 5.32 -7.74
C VAL A 180 -5.46 5.89 -6.56
N LEU A 181 -6.16 6.27 -5.49
CA LEU A 181 -5.57 6.85 -4.29
C LEU A 181 -5.78 5.96 -3.07
N GLU A 182 -4.69 5.55 -2.44
CA GLU A 182 -4.74 5.03 -1.07
C GLU A 182 -4.76 6.22 -0.10
N LEU A 183 -5.77 6.28 0.77
CA LEU A 183 -5.93 7.37 1.72
C LEU A 183 -5.93 6.87 3.17
N SER A 184 -4.97 7.37 3.95
CA SER A 184 -4.95 7.18 5.41
C SER A 184 -5.97 8.08 6.09
N SER A 185 -6.32 7.76 7.36
CA SER A 185 -7.17 8.65 8.17
C SER A 185 -6.54 10.03 8.39
N TRP A 186 -5.23 10.13 8.47
CA TRP A 186 -4.52 11.40 8.62
C TRP A 186 -4.62 12.28 7.37
N GLN A 187 -4.42 11.68 6.19
CA GLN A 187 -4.60 12.41 4.92
C GLN A 187 -6.04 12.88 4.73
N LEU A 188 -7.01 12.06 5.12
CA LEU A 188 -8.43 12.44 5.08
C LEU A 188 -8.74 13.57 6.07
N ALA A 189 -8.17 13.52 7.30
CA ALA A 189 -8.31 14.62 8.27
C ALA A 189 -7.81 15.96 7.73
N ASP A 190 -6.75 15.96 6.91
CA ASP A 190 -6.19 17.17 6.27
C ASP A 190 -7.08 17.74 5.15
N LEU A 191 -8.09 17.00 4.73
CA LEU A 191 -9.09 17.46 3.75
C LEU A 191 -10.41 17.93 4.40
N ARG A 192 -10.52 17.86 5.72
CA ARG A 192 -11.75 18.23 6.46
C ARG A 192 -12.15 19.69 6.17
N GLY A 193 -13.35 19.88 5.66
CA GLY A 193 -13.94 21.19 5.34
C GLY A 193 -13.55 21.75 3.97
N ARG A 194 -12.58 21.15 3.28
CA ARG A 194 -12.07 21.71 2.01
C ARG A 194 -13.02 21.55 0.82
N GLY A 195 -13.86 20.51 0.79
CA GLY A 195 -14.73 20.22 -0.36
C GLY A 195 -13.96 19.81 -1.63
N LEU A 196 -12.72 19.32 -1.48
CA LEU A 196 -11.84 18.96 -2.60
C LEU A 196 -11.93 17.49 -3.00
N LEU A 197 -12.27 16.60 -2.06
CA LEU A 197 -12.27 15.17 -2.29
C LEU A 197 -13.66 14.67 -2.69
N LYS A 198 -13.89 14.55 -3.98
CA LYS A 198 -15.14 14.01 -4.56
C LYS A 198 -14.86 12.82 -5.47
N PRO A 199 -14.50 11.65 -4.91
CA PRO A 199 -14.13 10.49 -5.72
C PRO A 199 -15.31 9.97 -6.54
N ASN A 200 -15.04 9.56 -7.79
CA ASN A 200 -16.03 8.86 -8.62
C ASN A 200 -16.43 7.52 -8.01
N ILE A 201 -15.44 6.83 -7.42
CA ILE A 201 -15.64 5.57 -6.71
C ILE A 201 -14.87 5.65 -5.39
N THR A 202 -15.58 5.43 -4.29
CA THR A 202 -15.02 5.25 -2.95
C THR A 202 -15.14 3.79 -2.56
N LEU A 203 -14.09 3.20 -2.02
CA LEU A 203 -14.10 1.87 -1.44
C LEU A 203 -13.55 1.91 -0.02
N ILE A 204 -14.32 1.40 0.94
CA ILE A 204 -13.93 1.32 2.33
C ILE A 204 -13.68 -0.15 2.67
N THR A 205 -12.41 -0.50 2.88
CA THR A 205 -12.00 -1.84 3.27
C THR A 205 -12.28 -2.11 4.75
N LYS A 206 -11.82 -3.24 5.28
CA LYS A 206 -12.07 -3.67 6.66
C LYS A 206 -11.68 -2.61 7.70
N ILE A 207 -12.59 -2.37 8.67
CA ILE A 207 -12.38 -1.47 9.79
C ILE A 207 -12.14 -2.28 11.07
N VAL A 208 -10.95 -2.11 11.64
CA VAL A 208 -10.54 -2.71 12.92
C VAL A 208 -9.79 -1.67 13.77
N PRO A 209 -9.65 -1.87 15.09
CA PRO A 209 -8.86 -0.97 15.93
C PRO A 209 -7.43 -0.79 15.39
N ASP A 210 -7.06 0.47 15.19
CA ASP A 210 -5.74 0.89 14.74
C ASP A 210 -5.49 2.34 15.20
N HIS A 211 -4.25 2.76 15.35
CA HIS A 211 -3.86 4.13 15.74
C HIS A 211 -4.56 4.68 17.00
N GLN A 212 -4.95 3.81 17.96
CA GLN A 212 -5.67 4.23 19.17
C GLN A 212 -4.85 5.16 20.08
N ASN A 213 -3.52 5.06 20.02
CA ASN A 213 -2.58 6.01 20.67
C ASN A 213 -2.71 7.44 20.12
N TRP A 214 -3.19 7.61 18.89
CA TRP A 214 -3.42 8.91 18.25
C TRP A 214 -4.85 9.41 18.44
N TYR A 215 -5.83 8.52 18.24
CA TYR A 215 -7.26 8.87 18.22
C TYR A 215 -7.96 8.72 19.57
N GLY A 216 -7.47 7.86 20.45
CA GLY A 216 -8.07 7.57 21.76
C GLY A 216 -9.28 6.64 21.71
N ASN A 217 -10.05 6.64 20.62
CA ASN A 217 -11.24 5.78 20.44
C ASN A 217 -11.52 5.50 18.96
N MET A 218 -12.41 4.53 18.68
CA MET A 218 -12.77 4.10 17.33
C MET A 218 -13.61 5.15 16.59
N GLU A 219 -14.49 5.85 17.29
CA GLU A 219 -15.39 6.85 16.72
C GLU A 219 -14.59 7.99 16.08
N SER A 220 -13.58 8.52 16.77
CA SER A 220 -12.69 9.55 16.26
C SER A 220 -11.88 9.07 15.06
N TYR A 221 -11.38 7.83 15.10
CA TYR A 221 -10.63 7.21 14.00
C TYR A 221 -11.51 7.02 12.75
N VAL A 222 -12.72 6.52 12.95
CA VAL A 222 -13.67 6.28 11.84
C VAL A 222 -14.24 7.60 11.31
N ALA A 223 -14.43 8.62 12.17
CA ALA A 223 -14.88 9.94 11.73
C ALA A 223 -13.94 10.57 10.68
N ASP A 224 -12.61 10.37 10.81
CA ASP A 224 -11.68 10.82 9.77
C ASP A 224 -11.79 9.99 8.48
N LYS A 225 -12.05 8.68 8.58
CA LYS A 225 -12.25 7.85 7.39
C LYS A 225 -13.54 8.18 6.63
N LYS A 226 -14.58 8.59 7.31
CA LYS A 226 -15.85 9.03 6.68
C LYS A 226 -15.67 10.23 5.76
N LEU A 227 -14.61 11.00 5.92
CA LEU A 227 -14.31 12.14 5.04
C LEU A 227 -14.07 11.71 3.57
N ILE A 228 -13.79 10.44 3.32
CA ILE A 228 -13.58 9.94 1.95
C ILE A 228 -14.83 10.07 1.07
N TYR A 229 -16.03 10.04 1.66
CA TYR A 229 -17.29 10.19 0.92
C TYR A 229 -18.07 11.46 1.30
N ALA A 230 -17.52 12.31 2.18
CA ALA A 230 -18.24 13.46 2.73
C ALA A 230 -18.75 14.44 1.66
N ASP A 231 -17.99 14.61 0.57
CA ASP A 231 -18.31 15.53 -0.52
C ASP A 231 -18.96 14.84 -1.74
N GLN A 232 -19.25 13.53 -1.65
CA GLN A 232 -19.96 12.79 -2.71
C GLN A 232 -21.43 13.20 -2.83
N ASP A 233 -21.99 13.01 -4.03
CA ASP A 233 -23.42 13.09 -4.32
C ASP A 233 -23.91 11.81 -5.05
N HIS A 234 -25.17 11.81 -5.47
CA HIS A 234 -25.81 10.68 -6.14
C HIS A 234 -25.17 10.25 -7.49
N ASN A 235 -24.16 10.96 -8.00
CA ASN A 235 -23.47 10.59 -9.23
C ASN A 235 -22.27 9.65 -8.96
N GLN A 236 -21.77 9.60 -7.74
CA GLN A 236 -20.62 8.77 -7.37
C GLN A 236 -21.05 7.47 -6.68
N TYR A 237 -20.10 6.56 -6.50
CA TYR A 237 -20.30 5.26 -5.86
C TYR A 237 -19.55 5.16 -4.54
N THR A 238 -20.20 4.55 -3.53
CA THR A 238 -19.57 4.19 -2.25
C THR A 238 -19.69 2.69 -2.05
N ILE A 239 -18.58 1.97 -2.07
CA ILE A 239 -18.51 0.52 -1.89
C ILE A 239 -18.22 0.23 -0.40
N CYS A 240 -19.18 -0.42 0.26
CA CYS A 240 -19.18 -0.69 1.70
C CYS A 240 -19.11 -2.20 2.01
N ASN A 241 -18.54 -2.55 3.15
CA ASN A 241 -18.53 -3.91 3.67
C ASN A 241 -19.90 -4.28 4.26
N TYR A 242 -20.57 -5.27 3.69
CA TYR A 242 -21.87 -5.74 4.18
C TYR A 242 -21.76 -6.52 5.49
N ASP A 243 -20.63 -7.15 5.75
CA ASP A 243 -20.40 -8.04 6.89
C ASP A 243 -20.08 -7.27 8.18
N GLU A 244 -19.87 -5.94 8.11
CA GLU A 244 -19.48 -5.11 9.24
C GLU A 244 -20.50 -4.04 9.57
N ASP A 245 -20.68 -3.75 10.85
CA ASP A 245 -21.60 -2.68 11.30
C ASP A 245 -21.12 -1.30 10.82
N TRP A 246 -19.81 -1.06 10.78
CA TRP A 246 -19.27 0.17 10.20
C TRP A 246 -19.63 0.32 8.72
N GLY A 247 -19.62 -0.76 7.96
CA GLY A 247 -20.03 -0.73 6.54
C GLY A 247 -21.49 -0.30 6.39
N LYS A 248 -22.38 -0.79 7.25
CA LYS A 248 -23.81 -0.41 7.29
C LYS A 248 -24.01 1.07 7.68
N ILE A 249 -23.20 1.56 8.63
CA ILE A 249 -23.19 2.98 9.03
C ILE A 249 -22.75 3.85 7.84
N PHE A 250 -21.65 3.51 7.15
CA PHE A 250 -21.18 4.27 5.98
C PHE A 250 -22.23 4.32 4.88
N ALA A 251 -22.90 3.20 4.62
CA ALA A 251 -23.97 3.11 3.63
C ALA A 251 -25.17 3.98 3.97
N SER A 252 -25.48 4.15 5.25
CA SER A 252 -26.60 5.00 5.69
C SER A 252 -26.28 6.50 5.66
N GLU A 253 -25.00 6.89 5.69
CA GLU A 253 -24.54 8.28 5.77
C GLU A 253 -24.13 8.86 4.42
N THR A 254 -23.59 8.04 3.51
CA THR A 254 -23.13 8.50 2.20
C THR A 254 -24.29 9.03 1.34
N LYS A 255 -24.01 10.08 0.56
CA LYS A 255 -24.93 10.54 -0.50
C LYS A 255 -24.69 9.84 -1.83
N GLY A 256 -23.57 9.10 -1.94
CA GLY A 256 -23.25 8.30 -3.13
C GLY A 256 -24.15 7.08 -3.26
N LYS A 257 -24.16 6.48 -4.47
CA LYS A 257 -24.82 5.20 -4.72
C LYS A 257 -24.09 4.10 -3.97
N VAL A 258 -24.80 3.46 -3.03
CA VAL A 258 -24.24 2.38 -2.20
C VAL A 258 -24.09 1.10 -3.02
N LEU A 259 -22.92 0.51 -2.98
CA LEU A 259 -22.63 -0.82 -3.48
C LEU A 259 -22.00 -1.65 -2.35
N TRP A 260 -22.10 -2.97 -2.47
CA TRP A 260 -21.72 -3.85 -1.40
C TRP A 260 -20.66 -4.88 -1.82
N TYR A 261 -19.81 -5.25 -0.87
CA TYR A 261 -19.05 -6.48 -0.93
C TYR A 261 -19.26 -7.30 0.35
N SER A 262 -19.17 -8.65 0.21
CA SER A 262 -19.36 -9.58 1.32
C SER A 262 -18.46 -10.81 1.15
N THR A 263 -18.12 -11.45 2.29
CA THR A 263 -17.43 -12.73 2.33
C THR A 263 -18.37 -13.94 2.16
N ALA A 264 -19.68 -13.70 2.14
CA ALA A 264 -20.72 -14.73 2.01
C ALA A 264 -21.88 -14.25 1.11
N PRO A 265 -22.72 -15.16 0.62
CA PRO A 265 -23.89 -14.83 -0.18
C PRO A 265 -24.88 -13.92 0.56
N TYR A 266 -25.46 -12.96 -0.14
CA TYR A 266 -26.52 -12.11 0.40
C TYR A 266 -27.83 -12.88 0.57
N GLN A 267 -28.50 -12.68 1.70
CA GLN A 267 -29.80 -13.33 1.98
C GLN A 267 -30.92 -12.88 1.04
N ASN A 268 -30.90 -11.59 0.62
CA ASN A 268 -31.91 -10.99 -0.27
C ASN A 268 -31.23 -10.24 -1.41
N LYS A 269 -30.82 -10.97 -2.46
CA LYS A 269 -30.13 -10.40 -3.64
C LYS A 269 -30.96 -9.34 -4.39
N GLU A 270 -32.26 -9.39 -4.26
CA GLU A 270 -33.22 -8.46 -4.89
C GLU A 270 -33.00 -7.00 -4.46
N ASN A 271 -32.40 -6.77 -3.29
CA ASN A 271 -32.13 -5.44 -2.74
C ASN A 271 -30.82 -4.82 -3.25
N PHE A 272 -30.03 -5.54 -4.08
CA PHE A 272 -28.75 -5.07 -4.54
C PHE A 272 -28.76 -4.77 -6.04
N SER A 273 -28.44 -3.53 -6.40
CA SER A 273 -28.32 -3.12 -7.79
C SER A 273 -26.99 -3.55 -8.40
N LYS A 274 -25.91 -3.54 -7.60
CA LYS A 274 -24.57 -4.06 -7.92
C LYS A 274 -23.86 -4.44 -6.64
N ALA A 275 -23.25 -5.62 -6.60
CA ALA A 275 -22.54 -6.09 -5.44
C ALA A 275 -21.60 -7.24 -5.80
N VAL A 276 -20.62 -7.53 -4.96
CA VAL A 276 -19.78 -8.73 -5.09
C VAL A 276 -19.81 -9.54 -3.80
N TYR A 277 -19.76 -10.86 -3.92
CA TYR A 277 -19.75 -11.77 -2.78
C TYR A 277 -19.02 -13.08 -3.14
N PHE A 278 -18.66 -13.85 -2.12
CA PHE A 278 -18.21 -15.22 -2.27
C PHE A 278 -19.32 -16.22 -1.97
N ASP A 279 -19.32 -17.35 -2.69
CA ASP A 279 -20.08 -18.53 -2.30
C ASP A 279 -19.31 -19.36 -1.26
N GLU A 280 -19.88 -20.50 -0.85
CA GLU A 280 -19.30 -21.46 0.10
C GLU A 280 -17.99 -22.11 -0.39
N ASN A 281 -17.75 -22.11 -1.69
CA ASN A 281 -16.54 -22.61 -2.33
C ASN A 281 -15.50 -21.51 -2.56
N HIS A 282 -15.72 -20.31 -2.00
CA HIS A 282 -14.90 -19.12 -2.22
C HIS A 282 -14.80 -18.69 -3.70
N VAL A 283 -15.81 -18.97 -4.50
CA VAL A 283 -15.94 -18.43 -5.85
C VAL A 283 -16.60 -17.06 -5.77
N GLY A 284 -15.98 -16.05 -6.42
CA GLY A 284 -16.44 -14.67 -6.42
C GLY A 284 -17.49 -14.40 -7.51
N TYR A 285 -18.59 -13.80 -7.11
CA TYR A 285 -19.70 -13.43 -7.97
C TYR A 285 -19.95 -11.94 -7.98
N LEU A 286 -20.36 -11.43 -9.14
CA LEU A 286 -20.84 -10.08 -9.35
C LEU A 286 -22.36 -10.12 -9.59
N VAL A 287 -23.14 -9.45 -8.75
CA VAL A 287 -24.56 -9.14 -8.97
C VAL A 287 -24.62 -7.90 -9.85
N LYS A 288 -25.08 -8.05 -11.10
CA LYS A 288 -25.23 -6.94 -12.06
C LYS A 288 -26.61 -6.29 -11.95
N SER A 289 -27.59 -7.12 -11.62
CA SER A 289 -28.99 -6.72 -11.39
C SER A 289 -29.66 -7.73 -10.45
N PRO A 290 -30.87 -7.49 -9.97
CA PRO A 290 -31.61 -8.45 -9.16
C PRO A 290 -31.77 -9.84 -9.79
N THR A 291 -31.76 -9.91 -11.13
CA THR A 291 -31.96 -11.14 -11.90
C THR A 291 -30.70 -11.67 -12.57
N GLU A 292 -29.59 -10.92 -12.57
CA GLU A 292 -28.37 -11.29 -13.26
C GLU A 292 -27.17 -11.33 -12.31
N THR A 293 -26.60 -12.51 -12.14
CA THR A 293 -25.37 -12.73 -11.35
C THR A 293 -24.38 -13.51 -12.23
N VAL A 294 -23.15 -13.06 -12.28
CA VAL A 294 -22.06 -13.69 -13.05
C VAL A 294 -20.89 -14.05 -12.17
N LYS A 295 -20.21 -15.16 -12.47
CA LYS A 295 -18.94 -15.52 -11.86
C LYS A 295 -17.86 -14.55 -12.36
N ILE A 296 -17.11 -13.92 -11.44
CA ILE A 296 -16.12 -12.89 -11.78
C ILE A 296 -14.71 -13.22 -11.29
N LEU A 297 -14.57 -14.11 -10.31
CA LEU A 297 -13.29 -14.52 -9.74
C LEU A 297 -13.38 -15.94 -9.20
N GLU A 298 -12.60 -16.88 -9.74
CA GLU A 298 -12.56 -18.26 -9.25
C GLU A 298 -11.21 -18.56 -8.58
N ASN A 299 -10.14 -18.31 -9.29
CA ASN A 299 -8.79 -18.61 -8.83
C ASN A 299 -7.98 -17.34 -8.61
N THR A 300 -7.01 -17.41 -7.70
CA THR A 300 -6.02 -16.36 -7.52
C THR A 300 -4.66 -17.00 -7.30
N ILE A 301 -3.62 -16.39 -7.88
CA ILE A 301 -2.24 -16.84 -7.64
C ILE A 301 -1.68 -16.27 -6.33
N VAL A 302 -2.27 -15.20 -5.81
CA VAL A 302 -1.89 -14.64 -4.50
C VAL A 302 -2.60 -15.43 -3.40
N PRO A 303 -1.89 -15.94 -2.39
CA PRO A 303 -2.47 -16.77 -1.34
C PRO A 303 -3.26 -15.95 -0.32
N GLY A 304 -4.18 -16.62 0.36
CA GLY A 304 -4.95 -16.10 1.49
C GLY A 304 -6.31 -15.48 1.10
N PHE A 305 -7.36 -15.91 1.81
CA PHE A 305 -8.74 -15.49 1.53
C PHE A 305 -8.94 -13.96 1.62
N HIS A 306 -8.27 -13.30 2.56
CA HIS A 306 -8.30 -11.83 2.67
C HIS A 306 -7.75 -11.12 1.42
N MET A 307 -6.73 -11.71 0.76
CA MET A 307 -6.22 -11.18 -0.51
C MET A 307 -7.23 -11.40 -1.63
N LYS A 308 -7.84 -12.58 -1.67
CA LYS A 308 -8.91 -12.91 -2.62
C LYS A 308 -10.08 -11.93 -2.50
N GLN A 309 -10.46 -11.54 -1.26
CA GLN A 309 -11.48 -10.50 -1.02
C GLN A 309 -11.06 -9.14 -1.59
N ASN A 310 -9.82 -8.72 -1.38
CA ASN A 310 -9.33 -7.45 -1.94
C ASN A 310 -9.34 -7.46 -3.47
N ILE A 311 -9.03 -8.61 -4.09
CA ILE A 311 -9.09 -8.81 -5.54
C ILE A 311 -10.55 -8.77 -6.03
N LEU A 312 -11.49 -9.41 -5.32
CA LEU A 312 -12.91 -9.36 -5.66
C LEU A 312 -13.46 -7.93 -5.60
N ASN A 313 -13.04 -7.15 -4.61
CA ASN A 313 -13.39 -5.73 -4.50
C ASN A 313 -12.86 -4.93 -5.70
N ALA A 314 -11.64 -5.24 -6.17
CA ALA A 314 -11.08 -4.64 -7.37
C ALA A 314 -11.86 -5.03 -8.63
N CYS A 315 -12.37 -6.27 -8.74
CA CYS A 315 -13.25 -6.68 -9.84
C CYS A 315 -14.51 -5.79 -9.93
N LEU A 316 -15.13 -5.45 -8.80
CA LEU A 316 -16.28 -4.54 -8.78
C LEU A 316 -15.90 -3.15 -9.30
N VAL A 317 -14.76 -2.62 -8.87
CA VAL A 317 -14.27 -1.31 -9.36
C VAL A 317 -14.01 -1.35 -10.88
N LEU A 318 -13.38 -2.40 -11.39
CA LEU A 318 -13.14 -2.56 -12.84
C LEU A 318 -14.44 -2.64 -13.64
N HIS A 319 -15.44 -3.34 -13.11
CA HIS A 319 -16.79 -3.39 -13.71
C HIS A 319 -17.42 -1.98 -13.77
N LEU A 320 -17.28 -1.18 -12.70
CA LEU A 320 -17.76 0.21 -12.68
C LEU A 320 -17.00 1.11 -13.65
N MET A 321 -15.76 0.75 -13.98
CA MET A 321 -14.95 1.41 -15.02
C MET A 321 -15.25 0.89 -16.44
N ASN A 322 -16.32 0.11 -16.60
CA ASN A 322 -16.79 -0.46 -17.85
C ASN A 322 -15.79 -1.43 -18.53
N VAL A 323 -14.96 -2.12 -17.74
CA VAL A 323 -14.17 -3.26 -18.24
C VAL A 323 -15.12 -4.44 -18.42
N GLU A 324 -15.01 -5.17 -19.53
CA GLU A 324 -15.81 -6.36 -19.80
C GLU A 324 -15.58 -7.46 -18.75
N ASP A 325 -16.63 -8.09 -18.24
CA ASP A 325 -16.57 -9.04 -17.12
C ASP A 325 -15.63 -10.23 -17.40
N ALA A 326 -15.65 -10.79 -18.62
CA ALA A 326 -14.75 -11.87 -19.02
C ALA A 326 -13.27 -11.42 -19.02
N LYS A 327 -13.02 -10.17 -19.41
CA LYS A 327 -11.67 -9.57 -19.36
C LYS A 327 -11.23 -9.33 -17.92
N ILE A 328 -12.14 -8.89 -17.03
CA ILE A 328 -11.86 -8.74 -15.59
C ILE A 328 -11.40 -10.08 -15.01
N THR A 329 -12.16 -11.16 -15.22
CA THR A 329 -11.79 -12.51 -14.73
C THR A 329 -10.40 -12.89 -15.22
N SER A 330 -10.16 -12.81 -16.54
CA SER A 330 -8.85 -13.18 -17.13
C SER A 330 -7.67 -12.39 -16.59
N ILE A 331 -7.85 -11.11 -16.27
CA ILE A 331 -6.82 -10.24 -15.70
C ILE A 331 -6.61 -10.54 -14.22
N MET A 332 -7.69 -10.57 -13.45
CA MET A 332 -7.60 -10.58 -11.99
C MET A 332 -7.17 -11.93 -11.41
N GLU A 333 -7.43 -13.03 -12.11
CA GLU A 333 -6.89 -14.35 -11.76
C GLU A 333 -5.35 -14.44 -11.92
N LYS A 334 -4.76 -13.53 -12.71
CA LYS A 334 -3.31 -13.42 -12.92
C LYS A 334 -2.64 -12.32 -12.07
N TYR A 335 -3.39 -11.63 -11.22
CA TYR A 335 -2.83 -10.56 -10.39
C TYR A 335 -1.70 -11.11 -9.49
N PRO A 336 -0.47 -10.61 -9.64
CA PRO A 336 0.71 -11.20 -8.98
C PRO A 336 0.85 -10.83 -7.49
N GLY A 337 0.03 -9.91 -6.98
CA GLY A 337 0.19 -9.34 -5.64
C GLY A 337 0.90 -7.99 -5.65
N ILE A 338 1.22 -7.51 -4.44
CA ILE A 338 2.01 -6.29 -4.26
C ILE A 338 3.49 -6.68 -4.34
N GLU A 339 4.30 -5.89 -5.03
CA GLU A 339 5.74 -6.09 -5.08
C GLU A 339 6.34 -6.20 -3.67
N HIS A 340 7.15 -7.22 -3.45
CA HIS A 340 7.77 -7.58 -2.17
C HIS A 340 6.82 -8.02 -1.04
N ARG A 341 5.51 -8.25 -1.32
CA ARG A 341 4.53 -8.76 -0.33
C ARG A 341 3.76 -9.95 -0.89
N LEU A 342 4.21 -11.16 -0.59
CA LEU A 342 3.69 -12.41 -1.16
C LEU A 342 3.48 -12.29 -2.68
N GLU A 343 4.38 -11.57 -3.34
CA GLU A 343 4.38 -11.33 -4.79
C GLU A 343 4.70 -12.64 -5.52
N ASN A 344 3.75 -13.19 -6.27
CA ASN A 344 4.04 -14.30 -7.19
C ASN A 344 4.74 -13.75 -8.43
N PHE A 345 6.07 -13.86 -8.49
CA PHE A 345 6.87 -13.20 -9.54
C PHE A 345 7.45 -14.14 -10.59
N PHE A 346 7.46 -15.46 -10.30
CA PHE A 346 8.05 -16.43 -11.23
C PHE A 346 7.43 -17.81 -11.03
N GLN A 347 7.18 -18.49 -12.14
CA GLN A 347 6.69 -19.87 -12.18
C GLN A 347 7.59 -20.66 -13.13
N THR A 348 7.95 -21.87 -12.72
CA THR A 348 8.81 -22.75 -13.51
C THR A 348 8.50 -24.22 -13.21
N GLN A 349 9.23 -25.12 -13.87
CA GLN A 349 9.17 -26.55 -13.63
C GLN A 349 10.58 -27.08 -13.39
N VAL A 350 10.76 -27.83 -12.30
CA VAL A 350 12.01 -28.55 -12.01
C VAL A 350 11.67 -30.04 -11.93
N GLY A 351 12.20 -30.85 -12.85
CA GLY A 351 11.76 -32.23 -13.03
C GLY A 351 10.28 -32.32 -13.36
N SER A 352 9.50 -33.03 -12.53
CA SER A 352 8.03 -33.12 -12.63
C SER A 352 7.29 -32.07 -11.79
N THR A 353 7.99 -31.32 -10.93
CA THR A 353 7.40 -30.40 -9.97
C THR A 353 7.23 -29.01 -10.56
N LYS A 354 6.00 -28.49 -10.57
CA LYS A 354 5.70 -27.08 -10.86
C LYS A 354 5.97 -26.23 -9.64
N ILE A 355 6.72 -25.16 -9.79
CA ILE A 355 7.13 -24.30 -8.68
C ILE A 355 6.64 -22.88 -8.89
N ASN A 356 5.99 -22.34 -7.86
CA ASN A 356 5.63 -20.93 -7.78
C ASN A 356 6.55 -20.24 -6.78
N PHE A 357 7.26 -19.21 -7.20
CA PHE A 357 8.12 -18.39 -6.34
C PHE A 357 7.40 -17.13 -5.89
N TYR A 358 7.41 -16.91 -4.57
CA TYR A 358 6.82 -15.74 -3.92
C TYR A 358 7.89 -14.91 -3.23
N ASN A 359 7.90 -13.62 -3.52
CA ASN A 359 8.75 -12.65 -2.86
C ASN A 359 7.97 -11.89 -1.78
N ASP A 360 8.33 -12.11 -0.53
CA ASP A 360 7.78 -11.44 0.64
C ASP A 360 8.88 -10.73 1.42
N SER A 361 9.84 -10.15 0.70
CA SER A 361 11.02 -9.50 1.30
C SER A 361 10.67 -8.31 2.20
N ALA A 362 9.48 -7.72 2.09
CA ALA A 362 8.98 -6.70 3.01
C ALA A 362 8.61 -7.25 4.40
N ALA A 363 8.60 -8.57 4.60
CA ALA A 363 8.45 -9.22 5.91
C ALA A 363 9.74 -9.06 6.73
N THR A 364 9.87 -7.93 7.41
CA THR A 364 11.06 -7.57 8.22
C THR A 364 10.88 -7.86 9.70
N VAL A 365 9.79 -8.52 10.10
CA VAL A 365 9.46 -8.92 11.46
C VAL A 365 8.95 -10.37 11.50
N PRO A 366 9.21 -11.14 12.56
CA PRO A 366 8.82 -12.55 12.68
C PRO A 366 7.33 -12.83 12.51
N ASP A 367 6.45 -11.94 13.01
CA ASP A 367 5.01 -12.03 12.84
C ASP A 367 4.57 -12.03 11.37
N ALA A 368 5.27 -11.28 10.53
CA ALA A 368 4.97 -11.23 9.09
C ALA A 368 5.27 -12.56 8.41
N THR A 369 6.39 -13.21 8.74
CA THR A 369 6.72 -14.56 8.24
C THR A 369 5.74 -15.61 8.76
N ALA A 370 5.34 -15.53 10.03
CA ALA A 370 4.29 -16.39 10.56
C ALA A 370 2.98 -16.24 9.78
N ALA A 371 2.58 -15.03 9.47
CA ALA A 371 1.41 -14.75 8.64
C ALA A 371 1.58 -15.27 7.20
N ALA A 372 2.78 -15.11 6.61
CA ALA A 372 3.08 -15.59 5.27
C ALA A 372 2.98 -17.11 5.15
N ILE A 373 3.53 -17.86 6.12
CA ILE A 373 3.40 -19.33 6.17
C ILE A 373 1.92 -19.73 6.22
N ASN A 374 1.14 -19.06 7.08
CA ASN A 374 -0.29 -19.36 7.27
C ASN A 374 -1.19 -18.92 6.09
N ALA A 375 -0.67 -18.18 5.13
CA ALA A 375 -1.45 -17.75 3.97
C ALA A 375 -1.64 -18.87 2.93
N PHE A 376 -0.86 -19.94 3.00
CA PHE A 376 -0.90 -21.06 2.05
C PHE A 376 -1.73 -22.23 2.62
N GLU A 377 -2.58 -22.81 1.80
CA GLU A 377 -3.34 -24.03 2.15
C GLU A 377 -2.42 -25.25 2.25
N ASN A 378 -1.46 -25.35 1.32
CA ASN A 378 -0.44 -26.40 1.35
C ASN A 378 0.85 -25.86 1.98
N PRO A 379 1.55 -26.65 2.81
CA PRO A 379 2.81 -26.25 3.45
C PRO A 379 3.81 -25.70 2.45
N PRO A 380 4.25 -24.43 2.56
CA PRO A 380 5.23 -23.85 1.63
C PRO A 380 6.66 -24.26 1.98
N VAL A 381 7.55 -24.20 1.00
CA VAL A 381 9.00 -24.18 1.21
C VAL A 381 9.38 -22.75 1.61
N LEU A 382 9.97 -22.59 2.78
CA LEU A 382 10.30 -21.28 3.34
C LEU A 382 11.78 -20.94 3.19
N ILE A 383 12.07 -19.78 2.67
CA ILE A 383 13.37 -19.13 2.75
C ILE A 383 13.25 -17.94 3.71
N ALA A 384 14.08 -17.90 4.77
CA ALA A 384 13.98 -16.90 5.82
C ALA A 384 15.35 -16.54 6.41
N GLY A 385 15.39 -15.70 7.47
CA GLY A 385 16.61 -15.32 8.18
C GLY A 385 17.17 -13.96 7.78
N GLY A 386 18.25 -13.55 8.46
CA GLY A 386 18.92 -12.26 8.30
C GLY A 386 19.28 -11.61 9.62
N THR A 387 19.34 -10.28 9.68
CA THR A 387 19.85 -9.52 10.83
C THR A 387 18.77 -9.17 11.84
N ASP A 388 19.04 -9.36 13.14
CA ASP A 388 18.15 -8.93 14.23
C ASP A 388 18.20 -7.40 14.43
N LYS A 389 17.06 -6.85 14.81
CA LYS A 389 16.91 -5.49 15.33
C LYS A 389 16.18 -5.49 16.69
N ASN A 390 16.54 -6.45 17.55
CA ASN A 390 15.90 -6.67 18.84
C ASN A 390 14.45 -7.15 18.77
N LEU A 391 14.18 -8.11 17.85
CA LEU A 391 12.86 -8.70 17.62
C LEU A 391 12.63 -9.93 18.50
N ASP A 392 11.34 -10.24 18.75
CA ASP A 392 10.88 -11.51 19.30
C ASP A 392 10.61 -12.50 18.16
N PHE A 393 11.37 -13.60 18.10
CA PHE A 393 11.23 -14.64 17.08
C PHE A 393 10.25 -15.78 17.47
N THR A 394 9.61 -15.69 18.63
CA THR A 394 8.63 -16.68 19.10
C THR A 394 7.48 -16.89 18.08
N PRO A 395 6.84 -15.84 17.51
CA PRO A 395 5.76 -16.03 16.54
C PRO A 395 6.20 -16.82 15.31
N PHE A 396 7.42 -16.60 14.82
CA PHE A 396 7.97 -17.38 13.70
C PHE A 396 8.13 -18.84 14.11
N ALA A 397 8.84 -19.11 15.22
CA ALA A 397 9.13 -20.48 15.67
C ALA A 397 7.86 -21.29 15.93
N GLU A 398 6.80 -20.68 16.46
CA GLU A 398 5.51 -21.31 16.71
C GLU A 398 4.81 -21.76 15.41
N ASN A 399 5.02 -21.08 14.30
CA ASN A 399 4.40 -21.41 13.03
C ASN A 399 5.32 -22.17 12.06
N ALA A 400 6.59 -22.32 12.37
CA ALA A 400 7.60 -22.95 11.51
C ALA A 400 7.26 -24.41 11.13
N HIS A 401 6.57 -25.17 12.02
CA HIS A 401 6.13 -26.54 11.76
C HIS A 401 5.14 -26.67 10.59
N LYS A 402 4.54 -25.58 10.14
CA LYS A 402 3.63 -25.54 8.99
C LYS A 402 4.38 -25.35 7.66
N ALA A 403 5.68 -25.07 7.68
CA ALA A 403 6.50 -25.05 6.48
C ALA A 403 6.95 -26.49 6.15
N LYS A 404 7.00 -26.82 4.87
CA LYS A 404 7.42 -28.12 4.36
C LYS A 404 8.93 -28.33 4.49
N ALA A 405 9.68 -27.29 4.21
CA ALA A 405 11.14 -27.21 4.35
C ALA A 405 11.54 -25.77 4.67
N ILE A 406 12.63 -25.58 5.40
CA ILE A 406 13.12 -24.26 5.84
C ILE A 406 14.58 -24.13 5.49
N TYR A 407 14.91 -23.09 4.71
CA TYR A 407 16.25 -22.66 4.33
C TYR A 407 16.51 -21.30 4.97
N LEU A 408 17.64 -21.13 5.67
CA LEU A 408 17.92 -19.92 6.41
C LEU A 408 19.14 -19.17 5.84
N LEU A 409 18.98 -17.87 5.65
CA LEU A 409 20.13 -16.97 5.45
C LEU A 409 20.80 -16.71 6.80
N SER A 410 22.14 -16.68 6.83
CA SER A 410 22.91 -16.36 8.02
C SER A 410 22.64 -14.94 8.52
N GLY A 411 22.91 -14.71 9.82
CA GLY A 411 22.77 -13.41 10.46
C GLY A 411 22.31 -13.51 11.90
N THR A 412 22.44 -12.40 12.63
CA THR A 412 22.15 -12.35 14.08
C THR A 412 20.68 -12.68 14.42
N GLY A 413 19.75 -12.45 13.50
CA GLY A 413 18.35 -12.88 13.64
C GLY A 413 18.20 -14.39 13.51
N THR A 414 18.94 -15.00 12.60
CA THR A 414 19.02 -16.44 12.44
C THR A 414 19.61 -17.12 13.66
N ASP A 415 20.69 -16.57 14.22
CA ASP A 415 21.32 -17.08 15.46
C ASP A 415 20.33 -17.10 16.63
N LYS A 416 19.48 -16.06 16.73
CA LYS A 416 18.45 -15.94 17.76
C LYS A 416 17.26 -16.89 17.52
N LEU A 417 16.91 -17.18 16.27
CA LEU A 417 15.82 -18.08 15.87
C LEU A 417 16.18 -19.55 16.09
N LEU A 418 17.43 -19.95 15.82
CA LEU A 418 17.87 -21.35 15.87
C LEU A 418 17.57 -22.10 17.17
N PRO A 419 17.85 -21.53 18.37
CA PRO A 419 17.50 -22.19 19.63
C PRO A 419 16.00 -22.48 19.75
N LEU A 420 15.14 -21.54 19.32
CA LEU A 420 13.69 -21.69 19.36
C LEU A 420 13.19 -22.79 18.42
N LEU A 421 13.78 -22.91 17.23
CA LEU A 421 13.46 -23.99 16.29
C LEU A 421 13.90 -25.35 16.85
N ARG A 422 15.08 -25.44 17.47
CA ARG A 422 15.58 -26.67 18.09
C ARG A 422 14.70 -27.13 19.26
N GLU A 423 14.28 -26.21 20.12
CA GLU A 423 13.35 -26.49 21.22
C GLU A 423 12.04 -27.11 20.72
N LYS A 424 11.56 -26.70 19.55
CA LYS A 424 10.34 -27.21 18.92
C LYS A 424 10.58 -28.41 17.99
N ASN A 425 11.80 -28.94 17.94
CA ASN A 425 12.20 -30.05 17.06
C ASN A 425 11.93 -29.76 15.56
N ILE A 426 12.08 -28.50 15.14
CA ILE A 426 11.94 -28.09 13.74
C ILE A 426 13.26 -28.33 13.02
N HIS A 427 13.19 -29.14 11.96
CA HIS A 427 14.33 -29.39 11.07
C HIS A 427 14.49 -28.26 10.05
N ILE A 428 15.73 -27.85 9.80
CA ILE A 428 16.11 -26.90 8.75
C ILE A 428 17.02 -27.60 7.74
N GLN A 429 16.94 -27.21 6.47
CA GLN A 429 17.77 -27.78 5.40
C GLN A 429 19.21 -27.26 5.46
N GLY A 430 19.39 -26.00 5.88
CA GLY A 430 20.70 -25.41 6.05
C GLY A 430 20.67 -23.93 6.41
N ILE A 431 21.87 -23.40 6.70
CA ILE A 431 22.13 -21.97 6.91
C ILE A 431 23.17 -21.56 5.86
N PHE A 432 22.88 -20.50 5.13
CA PHE A 432 23.65 -20.09 3.95
C PHE A 432 24.08 -18.64 4.06
N ASP A 433 25.31 -18.34 3.59
CA ASP A 433 25.87 -17.01 3.63
C ASP A 433 25.49 -16.15 2.41
N SER A 434 24.83 -16.75 1.44
CA SER A 434 24.33 -16.04 0.25
C SER A 434 23.04 -16.62 -0.30
N LEU A 435 22.28 -15.80 -1.06
CA LEU A 435 21.12 -16.28 -1.81
C LEU A 435 21.52 -17.26 -2.92
N ASP A 436 22.71 -17.13 -3.49
CA ASP A 436 23.18 -18.03 -4.57
C ASP A 436 23.36 -19.44 -4.07
N GLU A 437 24.09 -19.62 -2.95
CA GLU A 437 24.30 -20.92 -2.32
C GLU A 437 22.97 -21.56 -1.91
N LEU A 438 22.10 -20.78 -1.25
CA LEU A 438 20.79 -21.24 -0.81
C LEU A 438 19.92 -21.72 -1.97
N LEU A 439 19.85 -20.95 -3.06
CA LEU A 439 19.01 -21.27 -4.20
C LEU A 439 19.54 -22.45 -5.00
N LEU A 440 20.88 -22.64 -5.07
CA LEU A 440 21.47 -23.80 -5.68
C LEU A 440 21.18 -25.08 -4.88
N GLU A 441 21.27 -25.03 -3.55
CA GLU A 441 20.89 -26.16 -2.69
C GLU A 441 19.40 -26.48 -2.82
N LEU A 442 18.55 -25.48 -2.77
CA LEU A 442 17.11 -25.64 -2.99
C LEU A 442 16.82 -26.32 -4.34
N LYS A 443 17.51 -25.94 -5.42
CA LYS A 443 17.34 -26.54 -6.75
C LYS A 443 17.72 -28.01 -6.73
N GLN A 444 18.85 -28.36 -6.10
CA GLN A 444 19.30 -29.75 -5.98
C GLN A 444 18.31 -30.61 -5.18
N ASP A 445 17.77 -30.06 -4.09
CA ASP A 445 16.78 -30.75 -3.27
C ASP A 445 15.48 -30.99 -4.05
N LEU A 446 15.01 -30.00 -4.81
CA LEU A 446 13.84 -30.13 -5.69
C LEU A 446 14.03 -31.17 -6.80
N GLU A 447 15.27 -31.38 -7.28
CA GLU A 447 15.60 -32.38 -8.29
C GLU A 447 15.71 -33.78 -7.71
N LYS A 448 16.17 -33.93 -6.46
CA LYS A 448 16.56 -35.23 -5.87
C LYS A 448 15.52 -35.81 -4.93
N SER A 449 14.70 -34.97 -4.30
CA SER A 449 13.86 -35.41 -3.16
C SER A 449 12.47 -35.89 -3.57
N ALA A 450 12.11 -37.08 -3.14
CA ALA A 450 10.75 -37.63 -3.20
C ALA A 450 9.73 -36.88 -2.29
N ASN A 451 10.20 -35.94 -1.48
CA ASN A 451 9.37 -35.17 -0.54
C ASN A 451 8.56 -34.06 -1.20
N PHE A 452 8.92 -33.67 -2.43
CA PHE A 452 8.20 -32.61 -3.15
C PHE A 452 7.06 -33.20 -4.00
N THR A 453 5.95 -32.46 -4.07
CA THR A 453 4.75 -32.86 -4.80
C THR A 453 4.77 -32.33 -6.23
N GLU A 454 3.72 -32.59 -7.01
CA GLU A 454 3.60 -32.05 -8.37
C GLU A 454 3.57 -30.51 -8.44
N LYS A 455 3.21 -29.85 -7.31
CA LYS A 455 3.15 -28.39 -7.22
C LYS A 455 3.65 -27.92 -5.88
N GLU A 456 4.65 -27.03 -5.89
CA GLU A 456 5.24 -26.43 -4.70
C GLU A 456 5.18 -24.91 -4.73
N ASN A 457 5.04 -24.30 -3.55
CA ASN A 457 5.16 -22.87 -3.35
C ASN A 457 6.44 -22.59 -2.56
N VAL A 458 7.35 -21.83 -3.12
CA VAL A 458 8.57 -21.37 -2.47
C VAL A 458 8.38 -19.92 -2.09
N ILE A 459 8.44 -19.61 -0.78
CA ILE A 459 8.27 -18.25 -0.27
C ILE A 459 9.58 -17.73 0.31
N PHE A 460 9.98 -16.53 -0.09
CA PHE A 460 11.04 -15.75 0.55
C PHE A 460 10.43 -14.74 1.51
N SER A 461 10.27 -15.12 2.77
CA SER A 461 9.71 -14.29 3.85
C SER A 461 10.70 -14.25 5.02
N PRO A 462 11.63 -13.28 5.00
CA PRO A 462 12.80 -13.30 5.88
C PRO A 462 12.51 -13.26 7.39
N GLY A 463 11.50 -12.52 7.84
CA GLY A 463 11.19 -12.34 9.27
C GLY A 463 12.28 -11.57 10.04
N ALA A 464 13.22 -11.00 9.33
CA ALA A 464 14.37 -10.27 9.86
C ALA A 464 14.73 -9.11 8.92
N THR A 465 15.55 -8.18 9.40
CA THR A 465 16.00 -7.06 8.59
C THR A 465 17.01 -7.48 7.51
N SER A 466 17.17 -6.64 6.51
CA SER A 466 18.06 -6.89 5.36
C SER A 466 19.52 -6.43 5.59
N PHE A 467 19.78 -5.68 6.68
CA PHE A 467 21.08 -5.09 6.93
C PHE A 467 22.18 -6.16 7.06
N GLY A 468 23.35 -5.85 6.53
CA GLY A 468 24.51 -6.74 6.52
C GLY A 468 24.74 -7.43 5.15
N MET A 469 23.71 -7.96 4.50
CA MET A 469 23.82 -8.58 3.18
C MET A 469 23.28 -7.69 2.05
N PHE A 470 22.31 -6.81 2.32
CA PHE A 470 21.57 -6.03 1.33
C PHE A 470 21.45 -4.56 1.76
N LYS A 471 21.23 -3.67 0.80
CA LYS A 471 21.05 -2.23 1.09
C LYS A 471 19.76 -1.95 1.88
N ASN A 472 18.69 -2.65 1.56
CA ASN A 472 17.38 -2.60 2.23
C ASN A 472 16.53 -3.81 1.79
N GLU A 473 15.31 -3.91 2.30
CA GLU A 473 14.36 -4.99 2.00
C GLU A 473 13.93 -5.04 0.52
N PHE A 474 13.89 -3.91 -0.18
CA PHE A 474 13.54 -3.86 -1.61
C PHE A 474 14.70 -4.37 -2.47
N ASP A 475 15.94 -3.95 -2.18
CA ASP A 475 17.14 -4.48 -2.81
C ASP A 475 17.25 -5.99 -2.60
N ARG A 476 17.01 -6.46 -1.37
CA ARG A 476 16.95 -7.89 -1.03
C ARG A 476 15.96 -8.66 -1.91
N GLY A 477 14.74 -8.14 -2.03
CA GLY A 477 13.70 -8.75 -2.86
C GLY A 477 14.04 -8.74 -4.35
N ASN A 478 14.63 -7.66 -4.86
CA ASN A 478 15.06 -7.56 -6.26
C ASN A 478 16.21 -8.52 -6.58
N GLN A 479 17.18 -8.68 -5.68
CA GLN A 479 18.25 -9.67 -5.82
C GLN A 479 17.68 -11.08 -5.81
N PHE A 480 16.74 -11.40 -4.90
CA PHE A 480 16.07 -12.70 -4.88
C PHE A 480 15.38 -12.97 -6.21
N LYS A 481 14.56 -12.05 -6.71
CA LYS A 481 13.84 -12.20 -8.00
C LYS A 481 14.81 -12.45 -9.15
N SER A 482 15.91 -11.70 -9.21
CA SER A 482 16.90 -11.83 -10.29
C SER A 482 17.62 -13.17 -10.25
N LYS A 483 18.05 -13.62 -9.04
CA LYS A 483 18.77 -14.87 -8.86
C LYS A 483 17.88 -16.10 -9.10
N VAL A 484 16.63 -16.06 -8.64
CA VAL A 484 15.66 -17.12 -8.95
C VAL A 484 15.47 -17.26 -10.46
N LYS A 485 15.25 -16.16 -11.17
CA LYS A 485 15.12 -16.21 -12.64
C LYS A 485 16.37 -16.76 -13.31
N LEU A 486 17.57 -16.42 -12.83
CA LEU A 486 18.82 -16.91 -13.39
C LEU A 486 19.04 -18.41 -13.16
N ILE A 487 18.74 -18.89 -11.95
CA ILE A 487 19.05 -20.28 -11.52
C ILE A 487 17.97 -21.26 -12.01
N PHE A 488 16.71 -20.84 -12.07
CA PHE A 488 15.57 -21.70 -12.35
C PHE A 488 14.95 -21.51 -13.76
N SER A 489 15.53 -20.66 -14.61
CA SER A 489 15.16 -20.55 -16.04
C SER A 489 15.63 -21.72 -16.88
#